data_8ed74f9ca8994ffd19d1ba5abaab2306
#
_entry.id   8ed74f9ca8994ffd19d1ba5abaab2306
#
_cell.length_a   1.000
_cell.length_b   1.000
_cell.length_c   1.000
_cell.angle_alpha   90.00
_cell.angle_beta   90.00
_cell.angle_gamma   90.00
#
_symmetry.space_group_name_H-M   'P 1'
#
loop_
_entity.id
_entity.type
_entity.pdbx_description
1 polymer ?
#
loop_
_entity_poly.entity_id
_entity_poly.type
_entity_poly.pdbx_seq_one_letter_code
_entity_poly.pdbx_strand_id
1 'polypeptide(L)'
;MPARSVVIEKLSKFTGEHHEFLTPGEFTQLTGRAGRRGLDDRGHAVVLWNPFVHFDQVANLASSRSFRLTSSFRPTYNMAVNLVRSYSSDEARHLLNLSFAQYQADRDVVKIEARLDRRAEQLQELREAAESPFGDIHEYRARLEGTVGVRNESSIEWRLSTLRPGDVIHVSKGKVVGRAAVLSSANRTGGVKLTVVTTRRATLTLSARDFAEPPNVLGTVDLPLPYAPGRAEFQRQVAERLKEARTVDSTWTSPSETGYATHPVEDDPNLKDRLKAAAQADRVAREVEQLREQVRGKGNSVARKFEKVLRILNEWEYVDGWSLTEKGESLARTFHESDLLIAECLSRGYLDGLDAASTAALASVFVYEHRSSDPPPAPWFPSQEVRKKWRRIQSTSTELSAVEQAASLNPHRAPDPTYIAIAYAWAAGEGFAEVVEAEELSGGDFVRNMKQLIDLLRQIAIISTVPETRRSAEAGADLLMRGVVAASSALPTVGP
;
A
#
# COMPACT_ATOMS: atom_id res chain seq x y z
N MET A 1 9.02 20.24 27.00
CA MET A 1 9.28 20.90 28.30
C MET A 1 8.75 19.98 29.40
N PRO A 2 9.46 19.74 30.49
CA PRO A 2 8.92 19.03 31.64
C PRO A 2 7.98 19.97 32.42
N ALA A 3 6.89 19.41 32.93
CA ALA A 3 5.87 20.11 33.74
C ALA A 3 5.57 19.26 34.98
N ARG A 4 5.05 19.88 36.07
CA ARG A 4 4.64 19.12 37.25
C ARG A 4 3.55 18.10 36.93
N SER A 5 2.61 18.48 36.06
CA SER A 5 1.50 17.63 35.62
C SER A 5 1.41 17.62 34.09
N VAL A 6 1.12 16.47 33.50
CA VAL A 6 0.83 16.28 32.11
C VAL A 6 -0.58 15.73 31.98
N VAL A 7 -1.40 16.37 31.15
CA VAL A 7 -2.77 15.93 30.84
C VAL A 7 -2.79 15.36 29.44
N ILE A 8 -3.23 14.12 29.29
CA ILE A 8 -3.37 13.43 28.01
C ILE A 8 -4.85 13.41 27.65
N GLU A 9 -5.20 14.20 26.66
CA GLU A 9 -6.59 14.35 26.22
C GLU A 9 -7.05 13.13 25.40
N LYS A 10 -6.19 12.63 24.50
CA LYS A 10 -6.48 11.50 23.64
C LYS A 10 -5.34 10.49 23.69
N LEU A 11 -5.70 9.20 23.72
CA LEU A 11 -4.74 8.08 23.66
C LEU A 11 -4.51 7.58 22.23
N SER A 12 -4.83 8.40 21.24
CA SER A 12 -4.57 8.13 19.83
C SER A 12 -3.83 9.29 19.20
N LYS A 13 -3.01 8.95 18.21
CA LYS A 13 -2.30 9.92 17.35
C LYS A 13 -2.68 9.68 15.90
N PHE A 14 -2.64 10.72 15.09
CA PHE A 14 -2.75 10.61 13.65
C PHE A 14 -1.40 10.21 13.06
N THR A 15 -1.38 9.14 12.22
CA THR A 15 -0.15 8.59 11.63
C THR A 15 0.15 9.14 10.23
N GLY A 16 -0.72 10.04 9.71
CA GLY A 16 -0.70 10.52 8.33
C GLY A 16 -1.81 9.92 7.48
N GLU A 17 -2.31 8.73 7.85
CA GLU A 17 -3.38 8.03 7.13
C GLU A 17 -4.61 7.79 8.01
N HIS A 18 -4.40 7.41 9.27
CA HIS A 18 -5.47 7.09 10.22
C HIS A 18 -5.04 7.36 11.67
N HIS A 19 -6.02 7.34 12.58
CA HIS A 19 -5.74 7.42 14.00
C HIS A 19 -5.38 6.05 14.57
N GLU A 20 -4.18 5.96 15.18
CA GLU A 20 -3.71 4.77 15.91
C GLU A 20 -3.64 5.02 17.40
N PHE A 21 -3.87 3.97 18.20
CA PHE A 21 -3.68 4.01 19.63
C PHE A 21 -2.20 4.22 19.98
N LEU A 22 -1.91 4.98 21.02
CA LEU A 22 -0.54 5.17 21.50
C LEU A 22 0.10 3.83 21.86
N THR A 23 1.33 3.64 21.42
CA THR A 23 2.16 2.54 21.91
C THR A 23 2.61 2.80 23.35
N PRO A 24 2.98 1.75 24.12
CA PRO A 24 3.54 1.94 25.47
C PRO A 24 4.75 2.88 25.51
N GLY A 25 5.59 2.86 24.47
CA GLY A 25 6.75 3.76 24.35
C GLY A 25 6.35 5.22 24.22
N GLU A 26 5.36 5.51 23.38
CA GLU A 26 4.83 6.86 23.18
C GLU A 26 4.11 7.39 24.44
N PHE A 27 3.30 6.53 25.06
CA PHE A 27 2.67 6.87 26.33
C PHE A 27 3.72 7.22 27.40
N THR A 28 4.80 6.43 27.50
CA THR A 28 5.90 6.71 28.42
C THR A 28 6.65 8.01 28.08
N GLN A 29 6.85 8.32 26.81
CA GLN A 29 7.46 9.60 26.40
C GLN A 29 6.60 10.81 26.78
N LEU A 30 5.27 10.70 26.66
CA LEU A 30 4.33 11.75 27.09
C LEU A 30 4.33 11.90 28.61
N THR A 31 4.12 10.80 29.32
CA THR A 31 4.06 10.80 30.79
C THR A 31 5.41 11.11 31.44
N GLY A 32 6.52 10.76 30.78
CA GLY A 32 7.87 11.12 31.21
C GLY A 32 8.20 12.63 31.17
N ARG A 33 7.26 13.47 30.69
CA ARG A 33 7.33 14.92 30.83
C ARG A 33 6.76 15.44 32.14
N ALA A 34 6.07 14.57 32.90
CA ALA A 34 5.53 14.91 34.22
C ALA A 34 6.63 14.82 35.29
N GLY A 35 6.71 15.83 36.15
CA GLY A 35 7.72 15.95 37.17
C GLY A 35 9.04 16.60 36.66
N ARG A 36 9.39 17.73 37.28
CA ARG A 36 10.63 18.44 37.00
C ARG A 36 11.72 17.97 37.96
N ARG A 37 12.77 17.37 37.43
CA ARG A 37 13.88 16.87 38.27
C ARG A 37 14.47 17.98 39.14
N GLY A 38 14.55 17.76 40.44
CA GLY A 38 15.08 18.71 41.39
C GLY A 38 14.12 19.84 41.82
N LEU A 39 12.90 19.91 41.24
CA LEU A 39 11.89 20.90 41.57
C LEU A 39 10.60 20.28 42.11
N ASP A 40 10.21 19.12 41.64
CA ASP A 40 8.98 18.45 42.05
C ASP A 40 9.29 17.08 42.69
N ASP A 41 8.70 16.83 43.87
CA ASP A 41 8.80 15.54 44.52
C ASP A 41 8.04 14.44 43.77
N ARG A 42 6.95 14.80 43.12
CA ARG A 42 6.11 13.91 42.32
C ARG A 42 5.62 14.59 41.04
N GLY A 43 5.67 13.87 39.90
CA GLY A 43 5.00 14.24 38.68
C GLY A 43 3.63 13.56 38.60
N HIS A 44 2.68 14.21 37.97
CA HIS A 44 1.33 13.68 37.75
C HIS A 44 1.06 13.55 36.25
N ALA A 45 0.69 12.35 35.80
CA ALA A 45 0.16 12.13 34.47
C ALA A 45 -1.34 11.81 34.58
N VAL A 46 -2.16 12.63 33.99
CA VAL A 46 -3.62 12.52 34.04
C VAL A 46 -4.11 12.18 32.63
N VAL A 47 -4.83 11.08 32.49
CA VAL A 47 -5.51 10.71 31.24
C VAL A 47 -6.97 11.11 31.41
N LEU A 48 -7.50 11.91 30.47
CA LEU A 48 -8.92 12.30 30.52
C LEU A 48 -9.78 11.08 30.19
N TRP A 49 -10.89 10.98 30.92
CA TRP A 49 -11.86 9.93 30.69
C TRP A 49 -12.47 10.03 29.28
N ASN A 50 -12.59 8.87 28.62
CA ASN A 50 -13.21 8.75 27.31
C ASN A 50 -14.11 7.50 27.31
N PRO A 51 -15.38 7.58 26.87
CA PRO A 51 -16.31 6.45 26.91
C PRO A 51 -15.89 5.27 26.00
N PHE A 52 -15.01 5.52 25.03
CA PHE A 52 -14.52 4.49 24.10
C PHE A 52 -13.19 3.86 24.53
N VAL A 53 -12.62 4.27 25.67
CA VAL A 53 -11.34 3.77 26.17
C VAL A 53 -11.53 3.15 27.54
N HIS A 54 -11.33 1.84 27.65
CA HIS A 54 -11.42 1.13 28.92
C HIS A 54 -10.22 1.42 29.82
N PHE A 55 -10.45 1.51 31.13
CA PHE A 55 -9.40 1.72 32.12
C PHE A 55 -8.26 0.71 32.00
N ASP A 56 -8.57 -0.57 31.73
CA ASP A 56 -7.56 -1.63 31.58
C ASP A 56 -6.58 -1.35 30.42
N GLN A 57 -7.02 -0.67 29.35
CA GLN A 57 -6.15 -0.27 28.25
C GLN A 57 -5.14 0.79 28.72
N VAL A 58 -5.58 1.76 29.49
CA VAL A 58 -4.73 2.80 30.09
C VAL A 58 -3.76 2.19 31.09
N ALA A 59 -4.22 1.28 31.94
CA ALA A 59 -3.42 0.58 32.93
C ALA A 59 -2.33 -0.27 32.25
N ASN A 60 -2.66 -0.98 31.16
CA ASN A 60 -1.71 -1.77 30.38
C ASN A 60 -0.64 -0.89 29.73
N LEU A 61 -1.00 0.28 29.17
CA LEU A 61 -0.04 1.24 28.65
C LEU A 61 0.91 1.74 29.75
N ALA A 62 0.37 2.06 30.92
CA ALA A 62 1.12 2.60 32.04
C ALA A 62 2.04 1.56 32.73
N SER A 63 1.63 0.30 32.75
CA SER A 63 2.38 -0.80 33.41
C SER A 63 3.44 -1.44 32.50
N SER A 64 3.34 -1.26 31.19
CA SER A 64 4.30 -1.81 30.25
C SER A 64 5.67 -1.15 30.40
N ARG A 65 6.69 -1.94 30.73
CA ARG A 65 8.08 -1.49 30.88
C ARG A 65 8.99 -1.96 29.77
N SER A 66 8.44 -2.71 28.82
CA SER A 66 9.18 -3.26 27.70
C SER A 66 8.76 -2.57 26.42
N PHE A 67 9.65 -1.81 25.82
CA PHE A 67 9.41 -1.11 24.56
C PHE A 67 10.31 -1.68 23.49
N ARG A 68 9.71 -2.00 22.34
CA ARG A 68 10.50 -2.32 21.17
C ARG A 68 10.92 -1.01 20.51
N LEU A 69 12.20 -0.69 20.58
CA LEU A 69 12.76 0.40 19.81
C LEU A 69 12.78 0.00 18.34
N THR A 70 12.09 0.77 17.50
CA THR A 70 12.13 0.59 16.04
C THR A 70 12.74 1.83 15.42
N SER A 71 13.69 1.62 14.49
CA SER A 71 14.27 2.72 13.74
C SER A 71 13.31 3.20 12.65
N SER A 72 13.03 4.48 12.61
CA SER A 72 12.35 5.15 11.49
C SER A 72 13.33 5.68 10.44
N PHE A 73 14.62 5.38 10.62
CA PHE A 73 15.67 5.83 9.71
C PHE A 73 15.45 5.29 8.30
N ARG A 74 15.47 6.20 7.35
CA ARG A 74 15.47 5.93 5.91
C ARG A 74 16.42 6.91 5.22
N PRO A 75 17.16 6.48 4.19
CA PRO A 75 17.95 7.41 3.40
C PRO A 75 17.05 8.45 2.73
N THR A 76 17.33 9.74 2.97
CA THR A 76 16.71 10.87 2.27
C THR A 76 17.62 11.33 1.14
N TYR A 77 17.12 12.13 0.23
CA TYR A 77 17.91 12.66 -0.87
C TYR A 77 19.01 13.60 -0.36
N ASN A 78 18.68 14.50 0.59
CA ASN A 78 19.67 15.37 1.23
C ASN A 78 20.78 14.55 1.93
N MET A 79 20.43 13.52 2.66
CA MET A 79 21.42 12.64 3.28
C MET A 79 22.32 11.98 2.24
N ALA A 80 21.73 11.49 1.13
CA ALA A 80 22.48 10.79 0.10
C ALA A 80 23.52 11.71 -0.57
N VAL A 81 23.15 12.92 -0.95
CA VAL A 81 24.11 13.89 -1.52
C VAL A 81 25.18 14.32 -0.51
N ASN A 82 24.82 14.43 0.78
CA ASN A 82 25.81 14.75 1.82
C ASN A 82 26.78 13.58 2.08
N LEU A 83 26.36 12.33 1.94
CA LEU A 83 27.26 11.17 1.98
C LEU A 83 28.19 11.16 0.77
N VAL A 84 27.68 11.39 -0.44
CA VAL A 84 28.49 11.49 -1.65
C VAL A 84 29.52 12.62 -1.53
N ARG A 85 29.15 13.77 -0.94
CA ARG A 85 30.05 14.91 -0.76
C ARG A 85 31.18 14.64 0.23
N SER A 86 30.92 13.86 1.31
CA SER A 86 31.79 13.81 2.47
C SER A 86 32.59 12.51 2.59
N TYR A 87 32.21 11.45 1.90
CA TYR A 87 32.78 10.10 2.04
C TYR A 87 32.99 9.44 0.68
N SER A 88 33.91 8.49 0.62
CA SER A 88 34.00 7.57 -0.52
C SER A 88 32.78 6.63 -0.56
N SER A 89 32.55 5.98 -1.70
CA SER A 89 31.42 5.03 -1.88
C SER A 89 31.45 3.91 -0.84
N ASP A 90 32.64 3.36 -0.55
CA ASP A 90 32.78 2.25 0.37
C ASP A 90 32.59 2.68 1.83
N GLU A 91 33.10 3.86 2.21
CA GLU A 91 32.88 4.44 3.54
C GLU A 91 31.41 4.75 3.79
N ALA A 92 30.71 5.35 2.80
CA ALA A 92 29.27 5.63 2.93
C ALA A 92 28.46 4.35 3.12
N ARG A 93 28.73 3.30 2.33
CA ARG A 93 28.09 1.98 2.52
C ARG A 93 28.40 1.37 3.88
N HIS A 94 29.65 1.48 4.34
CA HIS A 94 30.04 0.99 5.66
C HIS A 94 29.27 1.70 6.78
N LEU A 95 29.15 3.03 6.74
CA LEU A 95 28.36 3.81 7.71
C LEU A 95 26.89 3.41 7.73
N LEU A 96 26.30 3.18 6.56
CA LEU A 96 24.90 2.73 6.46
C LEU A 96 24.70 1.34 7.05
N ASN A 97 25.66 0.43 6.85
CA ASN A 97 25.64 -0.93 7.40
C ASN A 97 25.81 -0.94 8.94
N LEU A 98 26.48 0.04 9.51
CA LEU A 98 26.58 0.22 10.96
C LEU A 98 25.32 0.83 11.59
N SER A 99 24.33 1.24 10.79
CA SER A 99 23.13 1.88 11.32
C SER A 99 22.26 0.92 12.12
N PHE A 100 21.55 1.44 13.12
CA PHE A 100 20.60 0.65 13.91
C PHE A 100 19.42 0.11 13.05
N ALA A 101 19.05 0.81 11.99
CA ALA A 101 18.06 0.33 11.03
C ALA A 101 18.53 -0.91 10.27
N GLN A 102 19.80 -0.96 9.88
CA GLN A 102 20.41 -2.15 9.26
C GLN A 102 20.49 -3.31 10.25
N TYR A 103 20.94 -3.07 11.48
CA TYR A 103 20.93 -4.08 12.53
C TYR A 103 19.55 -4.69 12.77
N GLN A 104 18.49 -3.87 12.76
CA GLN A 104 17.13 -4.38 12.90
C GLN A 104 16.69 -5.20 11.68
N ALA A 105 17.04 -4.75 10.48
CA ALA A 105 16.74 -5.47 9.24
C ALA A 105 17.42 -6.85 9.23
N ASP A 106 18.71 -6.90 9.60
CA ASP A 106 19.48 -8.14 9.67
C ASP A 106 18.93 -9.12 10.71
N ARG A 107 18.54 -8.61 11.88
CA ARG A 107 17.94 -9.43 12.93
C ARG A 107 16.60 -10.06 12.50
N ASP A 108 15.79 -9.35 11.74
CA ASP A 108 14.53 -9.88 11.22
C ASP A 108 14.77 -10.88 10.08
N VAL A 109 15.80 -10.67 9.26
CA VAL A 109 16.24 -11.61 8.22
C VAL A 109 16.74 -12.91 8.85
N VAL A 110 17.63 -12.83 9.84
CA VAL A 110 18.16 -14.01 10.56
C VAL A 110 17.05 -14.87 11.16
N LYS A 111 15.99 -14.26 11.70
CA LYS A 111 14.85 -15.03 12.24
C LYS A 111 14.06 -15.75 11.13
N ILE A 112 13.93 -15.14 9.96
CA ILE A 112 13.24 -15.75 8.82
C ILE A 112 14.12 -16.86 8.24
N GLU A 113 15.42 -16.65 8.13
CA GLU A 113 16.39 -17.67 7.70
C GLU A 113 16.36 -18.89 8.61
N ALA A 114 16.43 -18.71 9.93
CA ALA A 114 16.32 -19.80 10.90
C ALA A 114 14.98 -20.54 10.84
N ARG A 115 13.88 -19.88 10.40
CA ARG A 115 12.60 -20.54 10.13
C ARG A 115 12.60 -21.25 8.79
N LEU A 116 13.23 -20.67 7.79
CA LEU A 116 13.40 -21.24 6.46
C LEU A 116 14.18 -22.57 6.54
N ASP A 117 15.31 -22.59 7.27
CA ASP A 117 16.13 -23.76 7.43
C ASP A 117 15.34 -24.93 8.08
N ARG A 118 14.65 -24.66 9.18
CA ARG A 118 13.79 -25.66 9.84
C ARG A 118 12.68 -26.18 8.93
N ARG A 119 12.08 -25.32 8.09
CA ARG A 119 11.04 -25.75 7.15
C ARG A 119 11.63 -26.49 5.96
N ALA A 120 12.83 -26.16 5.54
CA ALA A 120 13.55 -26.88 4.49
C ALA A 120 13.93 -28.31 4.93
N GLU A 121 14.42 -28.48 6.16
CA GLU A 121 14.68 -29.80 6.77
C GLU A 121 13.38 -30.63 6.84
N GLN A 122 12.30 -30.05 7.35
CA GLN A 122 10.99 -30.73 7.41
C GLN A 122 10.48 -31.11 6.00
N LEU A 123 10.72 -30.27 5.00
CA LEU A 123 10.36 -30.57 3.61
C LEU A 123 11.13 -31.78 3.09
N GLN A 124 12.42 -31.86 3.42
CA GLN A 124 13.26 -32.99 3.03
C GLN A 124 12.79 -34.29 3.68
N GLU A 125 12.51 -34.30 4.98
CA GLU A 125 11.96 -35.47 5.69
C GLU A 125 10.62 -35.93 5.08
N LEU A 126 9.74 -34.98 4.76
CA LEU A 126 8.45 -35.31 4.15
C LEU A 126 8.57 -35.86 2.72
N ARG A 127 9.55 -35.37 1.96
CA ARG A 127 9.86 -35.91 0.62
C ARG A 127 10.38 -37.33 0.69
N GLU A 128 11.31 -37.58 1.60
CA GLU A 128 11.83 -38.92 1.85
C GLU A 128 10.71 -39.90 2.32
N ALA A 129 9.85 -39.43 3.22
CA ALA A 129 8.68 -40.22 3.67
C ALA A 129 7.64 -40.45 2.55
N ALA A 130 7.62 -39.62 1.51
CA ALA A 130 6.74 -39.79 0.36
C ALA A 130 7.32 -40.70 -0.72
N GLU A 131 8.62 -41.00 -0.71
CA GLU A 131 9.23 -41.90 -1.70
C GLU A 131 8.68 -43.30 -1.60
N SER A 132 8.29 -43.89 -2.73
CA SER A 132 7.82 -45.27 -2.81
C SER A 132 8.78 -46.10 -3.68
N PRO A 133 9.14 -47.32 -3.20
CA PRO A 133 9.97 -48.24 -4.01
C PRO A 133 9.19 -48.83 -5.20
N PHE A 134 7.87 -48.60 -5.25
CA PHE A 134 6.98 -49.12 -6.30
C PHE A 134 6.74 -48.15 -7.44
N GLY A 135 7.18 -46.88 -7.29
CA GLY A 135 7.06 -45.88 -8.35
C GLY A 135 6.87 -44.45 -7.83
N ASP A 136 6.63 -43.50 -8.73
CA ASP A 136 6.51 -42.08 -8.39
C ASP A 136 5.11 -41.74 -7.84
N ILE A 137 5.06 -41.35 -6.57
CA ILE A 137 3.84 -40.91 -5.85
C ILE A 137 3.27 -39.63 -6.48
N HIS A 138 4.11 -38.74 -6.99
CA HIS A 138 3.64 -37.49 -7.61
C HIS A 138 2.98 -37.78 -8.96
N GLU A 139 3.50 -38.71 -9.74
CA GLU A 139 2.87 -39.16 -10.99
C GLU A 139 1.52 -39.82 -10.70
N TYR A 140 1.46 -40.69 -9.70
CA TYR A 140 0.21 -41.33 -9.27
C TYR A 140 -0.83 -40.31 -8.81
N ARG A 141 -0.45 -39.33 -8.00
CA ARG A 141 -1.35 -38.23 -7.59
C ARG A 141 -1.81 -37.41 -8.77
N ALA A 142 -0.92 -37.03 -9.69
CA ALA A 142 -1.28 -36.32 -10.90
C ALA A 142 -2.29 -37.07 -11.76
N ARG A 143 -2.18 -38.41 -11.80
CA ARG A 143 -3.18 -39.28 -12.45
C ARG A 143 -4.52 -39.27 -11.70
N LEU A 144 -4.52 -39.40 -10.36
CA LEU A 144 -5.70 -39.26 -9.54
C LEU A 144 -6.35 -37.89 -9.66
N GLU A 145 -5.58 -36.83 -9.64
CA GLU A 145 -6.03 -35.45 -9.79
C GLU A 145 -6.44 -35.15 -11.25
N GLY A 146 -5.79 -35.77 -12.24
CA GLY A 146 -6.15 -35.70 -13.64
C GLY A 146 -7.45 -36.45 -13.96
N THR A 147 -7.80 -37.46 -13.16
CA THR A 147 -9.11 -38.14 -13.22
C THR A 147 -10.20 -37.35 -12.45
N VAL A 148 -9.80 -36.43 -11.57
CA VAL A 148 -10.66 -35.52 -10.78
C VAL A 148 -10.29 -34.06 -11.10
N GLY A 149 -10.60 -33.62 -12.30
CA GLY A 149 -11.15 -32.28 -12.54
C GLY A 149 -10.26 -31.03 -12.51
N VAL A 150 -8.93 -31.01 -12.45
CA VAL A 150 -8.15 -29.74 -12.40
C VAL A 150 -7.67 -29.24 -13.77
N ARG A 151 -7.41 -30.11 -14.74
CA ARG A 151 -7.07 -29.68 -16.11
C ARG A 151 -8.27 -29.25 -16.96
N ASN A 152 -9.47 -29.64 -16.55
CA ASN A 152 -10.71 -29.39 -17.28
C ASN A 152 -11.50 -28.15 -16.81
N GLU A 153 -11.30 -27.65 -15.58
CA GLU A 153 -12.12 -26.54 -15.05
C GLU A 153 -11.97 -25.27 -15.89
N SER A 154 -10.77 -24.89 -16.26
CA SER A 154 -10.54 -23.66 -17.06
C SER A 154 -11.10 -23.76 -18.47
N SER A 155 -11.01 -24.93 -19.12
CA SER A 155 -11.58 -25.17 -20.46
C SER A 155 -13.10 -25.29 -20.41
N ILE A 156 -13.64 -25.89 -19.33
CA ILE A 156 -15.07 -25.94 -19.09
C ILE A 156 -15.61 -24.55 -18.78
N GLU A 157 -15.00 -23.78 -17.89
CA GLU A 157 -15.42 -22.40 -17.60
C GLU A 157 -15.41 -21.50 -18.83
N TRP A 158 -14.35 -21.58 -19.64
CA TRP A 158 -14.29 -20.87 -20.92
C TRP A 158 -15.46 -21.30 -21.81
N ARG A 159 -15.74 -22.59 -21.94
CA ARG A 159 -16.83 -23.09 -22.77
C ARG A 159 -18.20 -22.66 -22.24
N LEU A 160 -18.42 -22.70 -20.91
CA LEU A 160 -19.65 -22.23 -20.29
C LEU A 160 -19.86 -20.73 -20.51
N SER A 161 -18.80 -19.94 -20.54
CA SER A 161 -18.87 -18.49 -20.79
C SER A 161 -19.23 -18.16 -22.24
N THR A 162 -18.94 -19.07 -23.20
CA THR A 162 -19.22 -18.90 -24.62
C THR A 162 -20.63 -19.34 -25.03
N LEU A 163 -21.34 -20.12 -24.16
CA LEU A 163 -22.70 -20.56 -24.43
C LEU A 163 -23.67 -19.37 -24.42
N ARG A 164 -24.57 -19.39 -25.39
CA ARG A 164 -25.58 -18.35 -25.60
C ARG A 164 -26.97 -18.81 -25.13
N PRO A 165 -27.84 -17.90 -24.71
CA PRO A 165 -29.25 -18.23 -24.50
C PRO A 165 -29.87 -18.85 -25.75
N GLY A 166 -30.51 -20.01 -25.56
CA GLY A 166 -31.07 -20.82 -26.66
C GLY A 166 -30.19 -22.01 -27.07
N ASP A 167 -28.91 -22.08 -26.70
CA ASP A 167 -28.08 -23.25 -26.97
C ASP A 167 -28.61 -24.49 -26.24
N VAL A 168 -28.63 -25.64 -26.93
CA VAL A 168 -29.04 -26.91 -26.36
C VAL A 168 -27.79 -27.72 -26.05
N ILE A 169 -27.69 -28.16 -24.81
CA ILE A 169 -26.56 -29.00 -24.30
C ILE A 169 -27.08 -30.26 -23.61
N HIS A 170 -26.22 -31.23 -23.49
CA HIS A 170 -26.50 -32.42 -22.63
C HIS A 170 -26.07 -32.09 -21.20
N VAL A 171 -26.91 -32.41 -20.21
CA VAL A 171 -26.65 -32.23 -18.78
C VAL A 171 -26.83 -33.52 -18.03
N SER A 172 -25.95 -33.76 -17.03
CA SER A 172 -26.07 -34.90 -16.11
C SER A 172 -25.78 -34.40 -14.71
N LYS A 173 -26.84 -34.19 -13.91
CA LYS A 173 -26.71 -33.74 -12.50
C LYS A 173 -27.69 -34.50 -11.61
N GLY A 174 -27.17 -35.39 -10.80
CA GLY A 174 -27.96 -36.23 -9.93
C GLY A 174 -28.96 -37.12 -10.71
N LYS A 175 -30.27 -36.98 -10.45
CA LYS A 175 -31.33 -37.72 -11.16
C LYS A 175 -31.77 -37.08 -12.48
N VAL A 176 -31.19 -35.94 -12.84
CA VAL A 176 -31.54 -35.20 -14.06
C VAL A 176 -30.47 -35.43 -15.11
N VAL A 177 -30.80 -36.27 -16.09
CA VAL A 177 -29.95 -36.56 -17.24
C VAL A 177 -30.76 -36.26 -18.52
N GLY A 178 -30.17 -35.57 -19.47
CA GLY A 178 -30.80 -35.31 -20.74
C GLY A 178 -30.49 -33.94 -21.34
N ARG A 179 -31.26 -33.56 -22.37
CA ARG A 179 -31.08 -32.27 -23.06
C ARG A 179 -31.62 -31.11 -22.22
N ALA A 180 -30.91 -30.02 -22.24
CA ALA A 180 -31.30 -28.78 -21.58
C ALA A 180 -31.00 -27.56 -22.46
N ALA A 181 -31.88 -26.58 -22.44
CA ALA A 181 -31.69 -25.30 -23.12
C ALA A 181 -31.08 -24.27 -22.17
N VAL A 182 -30.05 -23.59 -22.62
CA VAL A 182 -29.39 -22.51 -21.88
C VAL A 182 -30.31 -21.30 -21.82
N LEU A 183 -30.57 -20.80 -20.61
CA LEU A 183 -31.30 -19.55 -20.40
C LEU A 183 -30.33 -18.38 -20.16
N SER A 184 -29.31 -18.56 -19.38
CA SER A 184 -28.31 -17.50 -19.12
C SER A 184 -26.99 -18.09 -18.71
N SER A 185 -25.89 -17.40 -19.07
CA SER A 185 -24.55 -17.61 -18.57
C SER A 185 -24.09 -16.34 -17.87
N ALA A 186 -23.66 -16.42 -16.62
CA ALA A 186 -23.23 -15.27 -15.82
C ALA A 186 -21.95 -15.59 -15.08
N ASN A 187 -20.98 -14.67 -15.16
CA ASN A 187 -19.73 -14.74 -14.39
C ASN A 187 -19.98 -14.16 -12.99
N ARG A 188 -19.75 -14.95 -11.94
CA ARG A 188 -19.96 -14.53 -10.53
C ARG A 188 -18.74 -14.87 -9.68
N THR A 189 -18.69 -14.31 -8.48
CA THR A 189 -17.67 -14.67 -7.48
C THR A 189 -17.72 -16.20 -7.25
N GLY A 190 -16.72 -16.93 -7.77
CA GLY A 190 -16.66 -18.40 -7.74
C GLY A 190 -16.93 -19.12 -9.08
N GLY A 191 -16.74 -18.42 -10.23
CA GLY A 191 -16.77 -18.97 -11.58
C GLY A 191 -18.08 -18.74 -12.35
N VAL A 192 -18.13 -19.31 -13.54
CA VAL A 192 -19.29 -19.20 -14.44
C VAL A 192 -20.48 -20.00 -13.93
N LYS A 193 -21.65 -19.36 -13.82
CA LYS A 193 -22.95 -20.01 -13.50
C LYS A 193 -23.84 -20.03 -14.72
N LEU A 194 -24.28 -21.21 -15.10
CA LEU A 194 -25.16 -21.47 -16.23
C LEU A 194 -26.56 -21.83 -15.72
N THR A 195 -27.58 -21.11 -16.16
CA THR A 195 -28.98 -21.46 -15.86
C THR A 195 -29.57 -22.15 -17.09
N VAL A 196 -30.10 -23.33 -16.90
CA VAL A 196 -30.67 -24.15 -17.98
C VAL A 196 -32.06 -24.67 -17.62
N VAL A 197 -32.91 -24.98 -18.63
CA VAL A 197 -34.17 -25.67 -18.49
C VAL A 197 -34.11 -26.99 -19.23
N THR A 198 -34.52 -28.04 -18.56
CA THR A 198 -34.57 -29.39 -19.12
C THR A 198 -35.92 -29.72 -19.78
N THR A 199 -35.97 -30.78 -20.60
CA THR A 199 -37.23 -31.30 -21.21
C THR A 199 -38.27 -31.67 -20.18
N ARG A 200 -37.89 -31.91 -18.93
CA ARG A 200 -38.79 -32.24 -17.79
C ARG A 200 -39.21 -30.98 -17.02
N ARG A 201 -39.03 -29.82 -17.57
CA ARG A 201 -39.38 -28.49 -16.97
C ARG A 201 -38.60 -28.19 -15.67
N ALA A 202 -37.50 -28.87 -15.41
CA ALA A 202 -36.64 -28.59 -14.28
C ALA A 202 -35.64 -27.47 -14.68
N THR A 203 -35.58 -26.41 -13.86
CA THR A 203 -34.56 -25.36 -13.99
C THR A 203 -33.37 -25.69 -13.10
N LEU A 204 -32.19 -25.73 -13.66
CA LEU A 204 -30.96 -26.06 -12.97
C LEU A 204 -29.96 -24.91 -13.09
N THR A 205 -29.22 -24.67 -12.01
CA THR A 205 -28.02 -23.85 -12.05
C THR A 205 -26.81 -24.77 -12.01
N LEU A 206 -25.98 -24.67 -13.02
CA LEU A 206 -24.79 -25.47 -13.25
C LEU A 206 -23.53 -24.62 -13.16
N SER A 207 -22.41 -25.25 -12.81
CA SER A 207 -21.08 -24.68 -12.76
C SER A 207 -20.10 -25.65 -13.45
N ALA A 208 -18.84 -25.24 -13.60
CA ALA A 208 -17.81 -26.10 -14.19
C ALA A 208 -17.72 -27.48 -13.51
N ARG A 209 -17.97 -27.55 -12.20
CA ARG A 209 -17.94 -28.79 -11.42
C ARG A 209 -19.04 -29.77 -11.76
N ASP A 210 -20.08 -29.33 -12.44
CA ASP A 210 -21.21 -30.19 -12.83
C ASP A 210 -20.97 -30.88 -14.19
N PHE A 211 -19.81 -30.65 -14.81
CA PHE A 211 -19.42 -31.20 -16.10
C PHE A 211 -18.08 -31.97 -15.99
N ALA A 212 -18.03 -33.15 -16.54
CA ALA A 212 -16.79 -33.94 -16.66
C ALA A 212 -15.90 -33.42 -17.81
N GLU A 213 -16.55 -32.91 -18.87
CA GLU A 213 -15.91 -32.36 -20.08
C GLU A 213 -16.66 -31.10 -20.55
N PRO A 214 -16.01 -30.24 -21.37
CA PRO A 214 -16.66 -29.07 -21.94
C PRO A 214 -17.94 -29.43 -22.70
N PRO A 215 -19.12 -28.86 -22.40
CA PRO A 215 -20.37 -29.26 -23.04
C PRO A 215 -20.40 -28.84 -24.52
N ASN A 216 -20.80 -29.77 -25.36
CA ASN A 216 -21.04 -29.52 -26.77
C ASN A 216 -22.44 -28.94 -26.99
N VAL A 217 -22.56 -28.00 -27.93
CA VAL A 217 -23.85 -27.50 -28.38
C VAL A 217 -24.44 -28.50 -29.37
N LEU A 218 -25.58 -29.09 -28.99
CA LEU A 218 -26.29 -30.09 -29.78
C LEU A 218 -27.24 -29.49 -30.81
N GLY A 219 -27.56 -28.21 -30.67
CA GLY A 219 -28.49 -27.47 -31.50
C GLY A 219 -28.90 -26.18 -30.80
N THR A 220 -29.86 -25.48 -31.36
CA THR A 220 -30.42 -24.25 -30.79
C THR A 220 -31.94 -24.33 -30.71
N VAL A 221 -32.52 -23.61 -29.76
CA VAL A 221 -33.95 -23.45 -29.59
C VAL A 221 -34.30 -21.97 -29.49
N ASP A 222 -35.32 -21.54 -30.20
CA ASP A 222 -35.82 -20.18 -30.13
C ASP A 222 -36.48 -19.90 -28.78
N LEU A 223 -35.98 -18.87 -28.09
CA LEU A 223 -36.52 -18.51 -26.79
C LEU A 223 -37.80 -17.66 -26.96
N PRO A 224 -38.81 -17.85 -26.08
CA PRO A 224 -40.03 -17.06 -26.11
C PRO A 224 -39.75 -15.55 -25.84
N LEU A 225 -40.59 -14.69 -26.41
CA LEU A 225 -40.61 -13.26 -26.14
C LEU A 225 -41.88 -12.89 -25.35
N PRO A 226 -41.82 -11.95 -24.40
CA PRO A 226 -40.62 -11.27 -23.91
C PRO A 226 -39.69 -12.18 -23.13
N TYR A 227 -38.38 -11.93 -23.22
CA TYR A 227 -37.36 -12.73 -22.54
C TYR A 227 -37.47 -12.56 -21.02
N ALA A 228 -37.93 -13.62 -20.33
CA ALA A 228 -38.21 -13.62 -18.90
C ALA A 228 -37.81 -14.94 -18.23
N PRO A 229 -36.49 -15.29 -18.18
CA PRO A 229 -35.98 -16.61 -17.77
C PRO A 229 -36.37 -17.04 -16.35
N GLY A 230 -36.72 -16.08 -15.46
CA GLY A 230 -37.21 -16.36 -14.10
C GLY A 230 -38.71 -16.73 -14.02
N ARG A 231 -39.49 -16.59 -15.10
CA ARG A 231 -40.96 -16.91 -15.07
C ARG A 231 -41.21 -18.35 -15.43
N ALA A 232 -42.08 -19.00 -14.65
CA ALA A 232 -42.46 -20.41 -14.85
C ALA A 232 -43.11 -20.66 -16.24
N GLU A 233 -43.88 -19.71 -16.72
CA GLU A 233 -44.50 -19.79 -18.05
C GLU A 233 -43.44 -19.78 -19.17
N PHE A 234 -42.47 -18.93 -19.08
CA PHE A 234 -41.32 -18.86 -20.01
C PHE A 234 -40.56 -20.18 -20.03
N GLN A 235 -40.27 -20.73 -18.84
CA GLN A 235 -39.54 -22.00 -18.68
C GLN A 235 -40.34 -23.18 -19.25
N ARG A 236 -41.64 -23.16 -19.09
CA ARG A 236 -42.54 -24.17 -19.68
C ARG A 236 -42.53 -24.13 -21.21
N GLN A 237 -42.62 -22.95 -21.80
CA GLN A 237 -42.55 -22.77 -23.25
C GLN A 237 -41.18 -23.17 -23.83
N VAL A 238 -40.09 -22.87 -23.12
CA VAL A 238 -38.78 -23.31 -23.53
C VAL A 238 -38.65 -24.83 -23.48
N ALA A 239 -39.16 -25.48 -22.44
CA ALA A 239 -39.14 -26.93 -22.31
C ALA A 239 -39.96 -27.66 -23.40
N GLU A 240 -41.10 -27.10 -23.81
CA GLU A 240 -41.88 -27.62 -24.95
C GLU A 240 -41.10 -27.48 -26.28
N ARG A 241 -40.60 -26.29 -26.59
CA ARG A 241 -39.78 -26.07 -27.78
C ARG A 241 -38.52 -26.96 -27.81
N LEU A 242 -37.91 -27.22 -26.64
CA LEU A 242 -36.75 -28.09 -26.52
C LEU A 242 -37.07 -29.56 -26.87
N LYS A 243 -38.29 -30.03 -26.65
CA LYS A 243 -38.71 -31.36 -27.06
C LYS A 243 -38.80 -31.50 -28.59
N GLU A 244 -39.19 -30.43 -29.26
CA GLU A 244 -39.39 -30.39 -30.71
C GLU A 244 -38.10 -30.00 -31.47
N ALA A 245 -37.09 -29.49 -30.74
CA ALA A 245 -35.85 -29.03 -31.34
C ALA A 245 -35.11 -30.16 -32.06
N ARG A 246 -34.73 -29.92 -33.33
CA ARG A 246 -33.84 -30.80 -34.07
C ARG A 246 -32.44 -30.66 -33.48
N THR A 247 -31.93 -31.74 -32.91
CA THR A 247 -30.59 -31.84 -32.39
C THR A 247 -29.80 -32.83 -33.22
N VAL A 248 -28.52 -32.54 -33.43
CA VAL A 248 -27.61 -33.55 -34.00
C VAL A 248 -27.42 -34.58 -32.89
N ASP A 249 -27.77 -35.82 -33.21
CA ASP A 249 -27.47 -36.95 -32.34
C ASP A 249 -25.94 -37.12 -32.31
N SER A 250 -25.30 -36.47 -31.39
CA SER A 250 -24.00 -36.90 -30.96
C SER A 250 -24.23 -38.16 -30.12
N THR A 251 -23.84 -39.29 -30.68
CA THR A 251 -23.72 -40.53 -29.90
C THR A 251 -22.77 -40.22 -28.75
N TRP A 252 -23.37 -39.91 -27.59
CA TRP A 252 -22.62 -39.87 -26.36
C TRP A 252 -22.29 -41.33 -26.02
N THR A 253 -21.11 -41.74 -26.42
CA THR A 253 -20.48 -42.96 -25.87
C THR A 253 -20.00 -42.56 -24.49
N SER A 254 -20.66 -43.15 -23.47
CA SER A 254 -20.09 -43.24 -22.12
C SER A 254 -18.64 -43.64 -22.30
N PRO A 255 -17.65 -42.93 -21.66
CA PRO A 255 -16.29 -43.42 -21.67
C PRO A 255 -16.38 -44.86 -21.17
N SER A 256 -16.21 -45.83 -22.07
CA SER A 256 -16.01 -47.21 -21.70
C SER A 256 -14.83 -47.21 -20.72
N GLU A 257 -14.96 -48.00 -19.68
CA GLU A 257 -13.88 -48.43 -18.81
C GLU A 257 -12.71 -48.95 -19.69
N THR A 258 -11.95 -48.01 -20.26
CA THR A 258 -10.64 -48.32 -20.78
C THR A 258 -9.83 -48.62 -19.53
N GLY A 259 -9.49 -49.89 -19.39
CA GLY A 259 -8.75 -50.44 -18.27
C GLY A 259 -7.57 -49.53 -17.97
N TYR A 260 -7.65 -48.85 -16.86
CA TYR A 260 -6.51 -48.11 -16.33
C TYR A 260 -5.46 -49.17 -16.01
N ALA A 261 -4.33 -49.12 -16.72
CA ALA A 261 -3.17 -49.89 -16.29
C ALA A 261 -2.90 -49.51 -14.84
N THR A 262 -3.02 -50.50 -13.94
CA THR A 262 -2.74 -50.37 -12.52
C THR A 262 -1.40 -49.70 -12.34
N HIS A 263 -1.34 -48.59 -11.61
CA HIS A 263 -0.08 -47.92 -11.36
C HIS A 263 0.70 -48.75 -10.33
N PRO A 264 1.99 -49.05 -10.54
CA PRO A 264 2.76 -49.90 -9.64
C PRO A 264 2.72 -49.46 -8.16
N VAL A 265 2.52 -48.17 -7.90
CA VAL A 265 2.37 -47.57 -6.56
C VAL A 265 1.11 -48.10 -5.83
N GLU A 266 0.12 -48.65 -6.53
CA GLU A 266 -1.07 -49.21 -5.90
C GLU A 266 -0.78 -50.49 -5.06
N ASP A 267 0.33 -51.14 -5.36
CA ASP A 267 0.82 -52.30 -4.61
C ASP A 267 1.62 -51.91 -3.35
N ASP A 268 1.81 -50.61 -3.11
CA ASP A 268 2.54 -50.13 -1.91
C ASP A 268 1.67 -50.28 -0.66
N PRO A 269 2.06 -51.08 0.34
CA PRO A 269 1.31 -51.26 1.57
C PRO A 269 1.19 -49.97 2.40
N ASN A 270 2.11 -49.02 2.20
CA ASN A 270 2.16 -47.71 2.90
C ASN A 270 1.65 -46.56 2.03
N LEU A 271 0.97 -46.85 0.92
CA LEU A 271 0.53 -45.82 -0.06
C LEU A 271 -0.23 -44.66 0.60
N LYS A 272 -1.12 -44.97 1.54
CA LYS A 272 -1.94 -43.93 2.20
C LYS A 272 -1.09 -42.94 3.01
N ASP A 273 -0.09 -43.41 3.72
CA ASP A 273 0.80 -42.57 4.51
C ASP A 273 1.77 -41.78 3.62
N ARG A 274 2.25 -42.38 2.52
CA ARG A 274 3.09 -41.71 1.52
C ARG A 274 2.33 -40.60 0.78
N LEU A 275 1.08 -40.84 0.39
CA LEU A 275 0.21 -39.81 -0.19
C LEU A 275 -0.03 -38.66 0.78
N LYS A 276 -0.20 -38.96 2.08
CA LYS A 276 -0.33 -37.94 3.11
C LYS A 276 0.96 -37.13 3.29
N ALA A 277 2.11 -37.79 3.30
CA ALA A 277 3.42 -37.16 3.38
C ALA A 277 3.66 -36.25 2.15
N ALA A 278 3.35 -36.71 0.92
CA ALA A 278 3.45 -35.95 -0.29
C ALA A 278 2.55 -34.69 -0.26
N ALA A 279 1.32 -34.79 0.22
CA ALA A 279 0.42 -33.65 0.35
C ALA A 279 0.92 -32.61 1.39
N GLN A 280 1.53 -33.09 2.48
CA GLN A 280 2.17 -32.21 3.47
C GLN A 280 3.44 -31.56 2.91
N ALA A 281 4.25 -32.31 2.13
CA ALA A 281 5.43 -31.78 1.46
C ALA A 281 5.08 -30.62 0.52
N ASP A 282 4.04 -30.73 -0.28
CA ASP A 282 3.58 -29.64 -1.16
C ASP A 282 3.15 -28.38 -0.38
N ARG A 283 2.54 -28.57 0.78
CA ARG A 283 2.17 -27.44 1.65
C ARG A 283 3.39 -26.75 2.23
N VAL A 284 4.35 -27.52 2.76
CA VAL A 284 5.60 -27.01 3.34
C VAL A 284 6.46 -26.39 2.25
N ALA A 285 6.48 -26.94 1.02
CA ALA A 285 7.21 -26.37 -0.12
C ALA A 285 6.72 -24.96 -0.46
N ARG A 286 5.41 -24.72 -0.43
CA ARG A 286 4.83 -23.38 -0.63
C ARG A 286 5.23 -22.42 0.50
N GLU A 287 5.24 -22.88 1.76
CA GLU A 287 5.71 -22.06 2.89
C GLU A 287 7.21 -21.72 2.75
N VAL A 288 8.05 -22.67 2.33
CA VAL A 288 9.48 -22.47 2.07
C VAL A 288 9.69 -21.41 0.98
N GLU A 289 8.95 -21.48 -0.12
CA GLU A 289 9.09 -20.48 -1.18
C GLU A 289 8.62 -19.09 -0.73
N GLN A 290 7.53 -18.99 0.02
CA GLN A 290 7.09 -17.73 0.63
C GLN A 290 8.14 -17.15 1.59
N LEU A 291 8.80 -17.98 2.40
CA LEU A 291 9.88 -17.53 3.28
C LEU A 291 11.11 -17.08 2.48
N ARG A 292 11.46 -17.77 1.39
CA ARG A 292 12.53 -17.34 0.47
C ARG A 292 12.24 -16.00 -0.18
N GLU A 293 11.00 -15.78 -0.62
CA GLU A 293 10.58 -14.49 -1.14
C GLU A 293 10.64 -13.39 -0.07
N GLN A 294 10.25 -13.70 1.17
CA GLN A 294 10.37 -12.77 2.29
C GLN A 294 11.83 -12.42 2.61
N VAL A 295 12.76 -13.39 2.57
CA VAL A 295 14.20 -13.13 2.73
C VAL A 295 14.72 -12.26 1.59
N ARG A 296 14.35 -12.57 0.33
CA ARG A 296 14.70 -11.74 -0.84
C ARG A 296 14.09 -10.34 -0.76
N GLY A 297 12.84 -10.21 -0.31
CA GLY A 297 12.14 -8.92 -0.17
C GLY A 297 12.65 -8.08 1.02
N LYS A 298 12.97 -8.72 2.15
CA LYS A 298 13.55 -8.06 3.34
C LYS A 298 15.05 -7.80 3.21
N GLY A 299 15.73 -8.36 2.25
CA GLY A 299 17.05 -7.93 1.79
C GLY A 299 17.07 -6.51 1.22
N ASN A 300 16.03 -5.71 1.47
CA ASN A 300 15.97 -4.26 1.31
C ASN A 300 16.80 -3.60 2.44
N SER A 301 18.09 -3.89 2.44
CA SER A 301 19.04 -3.24 3.34
C SER A 301 18.97 -1.73 3.17
N VAL A 302 19.30 -0.98 4.21
CA VAL A 302 19.42 0.48 4.13
C VAL A 302 20.33 0.88 2.95
N ALA A 303 21.38 0.10 2.71
CA ALA A 303 22.27 0.28 1.57
C ALA A 303 21.56 0.16 0.21
N ARG A 304 20.68 -0.83 0.02
CA ARG A 304 19.89 -0.93 -1.24
C ARG A 304 18.91 0.23 -1.43
N LYS A 305 18.29 0.70 -0.34
CA LYS A 305 17.45 1.92 -0.43
C LYS A 305 18.29 3.13 -0.81
N PHE A 306 19.46 3.25 -0.25
CA PHE A 306 20.41 4.30 -0.61
C PHE A 306 20.84 4.24 -2.09
N GLU A 307 21.14 3.06 -2.61
CA GLU A 307 21.45 2.87 -4.04
C GLU A 307 20.28 3.26 -4.96
N LYS A 308 19.02 3.00 -4.53
CA LYS A 308 17.84 3.45 -5.26
C LYS A 308 17.70 4.98 -5.26
N VAL A 309 17.95 5.60 -4.11
CA VAL A 309 17.99 7.08 -3.96
C VAL A 309 19.07 7.66 -4.86
N LEU A 310 20.29 7.10 -4.85
CA LEU A 310 21.38 7.55 -5.73
C LEU A 310 21.02 7.42 -7.22
N ARG A 311 20.32 6.37 -7.62
CA ARG A 311 19.89 6.19 -9.01
C ARG A 311 18.95 7.33 -9.44
N ILE A 312 17.97 7.69 -8.61
CA ILE A 312 17.07 8.82 -8.88
C ILE A 312 17.85 10.12 -8.95
N LEU A 313 18.78 10.34 -8.01
CA LEU A 313 19.63 11.55 -8.02
C LEU A 313 20.50 11.64 -9.27
N ASN A 314 21.00 10.51 -9.78
CA ASN A 314 21.76 10.46 -11.03
C ASN A 314 20.87 10.72 -12.26
N GLU A 315 19.68 10.14 -12.32
CA GLU A 315 18.70 10.34 -13.39
C GLU A 315 18.23 11.81 -13.47
N TRP A 316 18.11 12.47 -12.32
CA TRP A 316 17.71 13.88 -12.21
C TRP A 316 18.90 14.85 -12.19
N GLU A 317 20.10 14.36 -12.48
CA GLU A 317 21.34 15.15 -12.61
C GLU A 317 21.77 15.88 -11.33
N TYR A 318 21.50 15.32 -10.16
CA TYR A 318 22.00 15.81 -8.87
C TYR A 318 23.37 15.22 -8.51
N VAL A 319 23.66 14.03 -9.02
CA VAL A 319 24.96 13.39 -8.92
C VAL A 319 25.42 12.90 -10.28
N ASP A 320 26.73 12.85 -10.50
CA ASP A 320 27.38 12.20 -11.63
C ASP A 320 28.36 11.17 -11.07
N GLY A 321 27.95 9.90 -11.12
CA GLY A 321 28.66 8.81 -10.45
C GLY A 321 28.75 9.04 -8.94
N TRP A 322 29.95 9.26 -8.42
CA TRP A 322 30.19 9.58 -7.01
C TRP A 322 30.67 11.03 -6.80
N SER A 323 30.08 11.97 -7.52
CA SER A 323 30.37 13.41 -7.43
C SER A 323 29.07 14.19 -7.45
N LEU A 324 29.03 15.32 -6.73
CA LEU A 324 27.87 16.23 -6.80
C LEU A 324 27.96 17.12 -8.05
N THR A 325 26.81 17.38 -8.65
CA THR A 325 26.63 18.46 -9.62
C THR A 325 26.31 19.76 -8.88
N GLU A 326 26.19 20.87 -9.60
CA GLU A 326 25.76 22.17 -9.03
C GLU A 326 24.36 22.07 -8.39
N LYS A 327 23.42 21.30 -9.03
CA LYS A 327 22.12 20.97 -8.44
C LYS A 327 22.28 20.17 -7.14
N GLY A 328 23.21 19.22 -7.10
CA GLY A 328 23.51 18.39 -5.93
C GLY A 328 24.01 19.22 -4.76
N GLU A 329 24.86 20.23 -4.99
CA GLU A 329 25.33 21.15 -3.95
C GLU A 329 24.20 22.00 -3.35
N SER A 330 23.19 22.37 -4.15
CA SER A 330 22.01 23.09 -3.68
C SER A 330 21.13 22.16 -2.82
N LEU A 331 20.90 20.91 -3.25
CA LEU A 331 20.16 19.91 -2.50
C LEU A 331 20.84 19.56 -1.18
N ALA A 332 22.17 19.50 -1.14
CA ALA A 332 22.93 19.20 0.09
C ALA A 332 22.67 20.22 1.22
N ARG A 333 22.18 21.41 0.88
CA ARG A 333 21.85 22.50 1.81
C ARG A 333 20.34 22.63 2.05
N THR A 334 19.52 21.73 1.51
CA THR A 334 18.05 21.73 1.65
C THR A 334 17.65 20.73 2.72
N PHE A 335 17.27 21.22 3.91
CA PHE A 335 16.90 20.37 5.06
C PHE A 335 15.37 20.35 5.22
N HIS A 336 14.69 19.58 4.39
CA HIS A 336 13.25 19.47 4.39
C HIS A 336 12.82 18.06 3.99
N GLU A 337 11.62 17.60 4.41
CA GLU A 337 11.11 16.29 4.01
C GLU A 337 10.84 16.15 2.50
N SER A 338 10.57 17.26 1.81
CA SER A 338 10.41 17.37 0.35
C SER A 338 11.66 17.97 -0.29
N ASP A 339 12.85 17.65 0.20
CA ASP A 339 14.15 18.21 -0.15
C ASP A 339 14.40 18.23 -1.67
N LEU A 340 14.28 17.08 -2.34
CA LEU A 340 14.50 16.96 -3.79
C LEU A 340 13.47 17.76 -4.60
N LEU A 341 12.19 17.72 -4.22
CA LEU A 341 11.14 18.45 -4.91
C LEU A 341 11.38 19.97 -4.82
N ILE A 342 11.77 20.48 -3.66
CA ILE A 342 12.09 21.91 -3.46
C ILE A 342 13.30 22.30 -4.30
N ALA A 343 14.37 21.52 -4.25
CA ALA A 343 15.57 21.77 -5.04
C ALA A 343 15.27 21.80 -6.55
N GLU A 344 14.45 20.86 -7.03
CA GLU A 344 14.06 20.80 -8.43
C GLU A 344 13.15 21.98 -8.84
N CYS A 345 12.23 22.40 -7.97
CA CYS A 345 11.39 23.57 -8.22
C CYS A 345 12.23 24.87 -8.32
N LEU A 346 13.28 24.99 -7.52
CA LEU A 346 14.22 26.10 -7.60
C LEU A 346 15.06 26.04 -8.86
N SER A 347 15.60 24.87 -9.20
CA SER A 347 16.39 24.67 -10.42
C SER A 347 15.59 24.98 -11.69
N ARG A 348 14.29 24.66 -11.71
CA ARG A 348 13.38 24.97 -12.83
C ARG A 348 12.80 26.40 -12.79
N GLY A 349 13.19 27.25 -11.82
CA GLY A 349 12.75 28.62 -11.71
C GLY A 349 11.28 28.83 -11.35
N TYR A 350 10.67 27.87 -10.63
CA TYR A 350 9.23 27.95 -10.31
C TYR A 350 8.90 29.02 -9.24
N LEU A 351 9.89 29.49 -8.51
CA LEU A 351 9.74 30.59 -7.56
C LEU A 351 10.23 31.96 -8.09
N ASP A 352 10.81 31.99 -9.29
CA ASP A 352 11.40 33.20 -9.84
C ASP A 352 10.34 34.23 -10.24
N GLY A 353 10.68 35.53 -10.13
CA GLY A 353 9.83 36.66 -10.53
C GLY A 353 8.60 36.89 -9.64
N LEU A 354 8.51 36.24 -8.48
CA LEU A 354 7.44 36.45 -7.50
C LEU A 354 7.86 37.54 -6.49
N ASP A 355 6.87 38.34 -6.06
CA ASP A 355 7.03 39.21 -4.89
C ASP A 355 7.13 38.41 -3.58
N ALA A 356 7.51 39.08 -2.49
CA ALA A 356 7.74 38.45 -1.20
C ALA A 356 6.53 37.70 -0.65
N ALA A 357 5.33 38.27 -0.73
CA ALA A 357 4.12 37.66 -0.22
C ALA A 357 3.70 36.44 -1.09
N SER A 358 3.80 36.58 -2.41
CA SER A 358 3.54 35.48 -3.36
C SER A 358 4.55 34.33 -3.23
N THR A 359 5.83 34.64 -2.95
CA THR A 359 6.88 33.63 -2.69
C THR A 359 6.57 32.86 -1.41
N ALA A 360 6.22 33.55 -0.32
CA ALA A 360 5.81 32.91 0.93
C ALA A 360 4.57 32.04 0.76
N ALA A 361 3.56 32.55 0.04
CA ALA A 361 2.34 31.82 -0.25
C ALA A 361 2.63 30.55 -1.06
N LEU A 362 3.41 30.62 -2.13
CA LEU A 362 3.73 29.44 -2.94
C LEU A 362 4.61 28.45 -2.19
N ALA A 363 5.58 28.90 -1.38
CA ALA A 363 6.44 28.02 -0.58
C ALA A 363 5.65 27.25 0.50
N SER A 364 4.50 27.77 0.95
CA SER A 364 3.67 27.12 1.97
C SER A 364 3.16 25.74 1.55
N VAL A 365 3.09 25.44 0.26
CA VAL A 365 2.64 24.13 -0.27
C VAL A 365 3.54 22.97 0.17
N PHE A 366 4.80 23.24 0.48
CA PHE A 366 5.75 22.25 0.97
C PHE A 366 5.65 22.01 2.48
N VAL A 367 5.08 22.95 3.23
CA VAL A 367 5.06 22.93 4.70
C VAL A 367 3.75 22.37 5.24
N TYR A 368 2.64 22.82 4.69
CA TYR A 368 1.30 22.46 5.17
C TYR A 368 0.83 21.12 4.66
N GLU A 369 -0.02 20.49 5.45
CA GLU A 369 -0.74 19.27 5.11
C GLU A 369 -2.14 19.34 5.75
N HIS A 370 -3.16 19.22 4.92
CA HIS A 370 -4.55 19.14 5.39
C HIS A 370 -4.77 17.80 6.10
N ARG A 371 -5.16 17.85 7.38
CA ARG A 371 -5.31 16.66 8.25
C ARG A 371 -6.73 16.45 8.76
N SER A 372 -7.70 17.21 8.25
CA SER A 372 -9.11 16.99 8.58
C SER A 372 -9.66 15.77 7.84
N SER A 373 -10.68 15.13 8.41
CA SER A 373 -11.49 14.13 7.73
C SER A 373 -12.39 14.73 6.64
N ASP A 374 -12.61 16.04 6.70
CA ASP A 374 -13.40 16.77 5.71
C ASP A 374 -12.55 17.02 4.45
N PRO A 375 -13.17 17.08 3.27
CA PRO A 375 -12.43 17.38 2.05
C PRO A 375 -11.77 18.76 2.13
N PRO A 376 -10.52 18.91 1.63
CA PRO A 376 -9.83 20.18 1.67
C PRO A 376 -10.62 21.25 0.91
N PRO A 377 -10.60 22.51 1.37
CA PRO A 377 -11.23 23.61 0.66
C PRO A 377 -10.60 23.82 -0.72
N ALA A 378 -11.37 24.41 -1.65
CA ALA A 378 -10.83 24.73 -2.98
C ALA A 378 -9.67 25.74 -2.84
N PRO A 379 -8.50 25.47 -3.42
CA PRO A 379 -7.34 26.32 -3.25
C PRO A 379 -7.54 27.69 -3.93
N TRP A 380 -7.28 28.75 -3.18
CA TRP A 380 -7.24 30.12 -3.68
C TRP A 380 -5.80 30.51 -4.05
N PHE A 381 -5.65 31.42 -5.01
CA PHE A 381 -4.34 31.90 -5.49
C PHE A 381 -4.36 33.41 -5.66
N PRO A 382 -3.32 34.12 -5.17
CA PRO A 382 -3.26 35.59 -5.25
C PRO A 382 -3.16 36.12 -6.69
N SER A 383 -2.64 35.30 -7.61
CA SER A 383 -2.52 35.68 -9.02
C SER A 383 -2.57 34.48 -9.96
N GLN A 384 -2.82 34.71 -11.24
CA GLN A 384 -2.74 33.67 -12.27
C GLN A 384 -1.30 33.12 -12.41
N GLU A 385 -0.30 33.92 -12.11
CA GLU A 385 1.09 33.50 -12.15
C GLU A 385 1.39 32.47 -11.06
N VAL A 386 0.99 32.75 -9.81
CA VAL A 386 1.13 31.80 -8.68
C VAL A 386 0.37 30.49 -8.99
N ARG A 387 -0.84 30.59 -9.53
CA ARG A 387 -1.61 29.41 -9.95
C ARG A 387 -0.88 28.60 -11.04
N LYS A 388 -0.26 29.25 -12.01
CA LYS A 388 0.52 28.59 -13.08
C LYS A 388 1.75 27.89 -12.51
N LYS A 389 2.47 28.54 -11.59
CA LYS A 389 3.65 27.98 -10.91
C LYS A 389 3.25 26.80 -10.01
N TRP A 390 2.15 26.90 -9.28
CA TRP A 390 1.60 25.79 -8.52
C TRP A 390 1.37 24.55 -9.41
N ARG A 391 0.71 24.70 -10.55
CA ARG A 391 0.47 23.57 -11.47
C ARG A 391 1.77 22.90 -11.93
N ARG A 392 2.84 23.66 -12.12
CA ARG A 392 4.16 23.11 -12.45
C ARG A 392 4.74 22.32 -11.28
N ILE A 393 4.65 22.84 -10.07
CA ILE A 393 5.08 22.14 -8.84
C ILE A 393 4.32 20.81 -8.71
N GLN A 394 3.01 20.84 -8.89
CA GLN A 394 2.16 19.65 -8.84
C GLN A 394 2.53 18.60 -9.89
N SER A 395 2.81 19.05 -11.13
CA SER A 395 3.26 18.16 -12.22
C SER A 395 4.60 17.51 -11.90
N THR A 396 5.58 18.28 -11.39
CA THR A 396 6.89 17.77 -11.00
C THR A 396 6.80 16.81 -9.80
N SER A 397 5.92 17.09 -8.84
CA SER A 397 5.64 16.17 -7.73
C SER A 397 5.05 14.83 -8.21
N THR A 398 4.16 14.87 -9.19
CA THR A 398 3.59 13.65 -9.78
C THR A 398 4.65 12.84 -10.53
N GLU A 399 5.52 13.52 -11.30
CA GLU A 399 6.66 12.91 -11.99
C GLU A 399 7.62 12.23 -11.00
N LEU A 400 8.01 12.94 -9.94
CA LEU A 400 8.89 12.40 -8.90
C LEU A 400 8.24 11.18 -8.19
N SER A 401 6.96 11.27 -7.83
CA SER A 401 6.24 10.16 -7.18
C SER A 401 6.21 8.91 -8.07
N ALA A 402 6.04 9.07 -9.38
CA ALA A 402 6.07 7.95 -10.32
C ALA A 402 7.46 7.28 -10.36
N VAL A 403 8.54 8.07 -10.37
CA VAL A 403 9.92 7.55 -10.33
C VAL A 403 10.21 6.84 -9.01
N GLU A 404 9.81 7.41 -7.88
CA GLU A 404 9.95 6.79 -6.56
C GLU A 404 9.21 5.44 -6.47
N GLN A 405 7.98 5.38 -6.96
CA GLN A 405 7.19 4.14 -7.01
C GLN A 405 7.82 3.09 -7.92
N ALA A 406 8.29 3.48 -9.10
CA ALA A 406 9.00 2.58 -10.02
C ALA A 406 10.28 2.01 -9.39
N ALA A 407 10.98 2.82 -8.56
CA ALA A 407 12.12 2.38 -7.76
C ALA A 407 11.72 1.58 -6.51
N SER A 408 10.43 1.37 -6.24
CA SER A 408 9.93 0.76 -4.99
C SER A 408 10.43 1.50 -3.73
N LEU A 409 10.43 2.83 -3.79
CA LEU A 409 10.57 3.72 -2.65
C LEU A 409 9.18 4.25 -2.25
N ASN A 410 9.04 4.66 -0.99
CA ASN A 410 7.83 5.36 -0.58
C ASN A 410 7.83 6.74 -1.24
N PRO A 411 6.74 7.14 -1.90
CA PRO A 411 6.66 8.46 -2.51
C PRO A 411 6.82 9.55 -1.44
N HIS A 412 7.39 10.68 -1.85
CA HIS A 412 7.43 11.87 -1.02
C HIS A 412 6.01 12.39 -0.76
N ARG A 413 5.87 13.23 0.26
CA ARG A 413 4.58 13.86 0.57
C ARG A 413 4.20 14.81 -0.58
N ALA A 414 2.97 14.66 -1.09
CA ALA A 414 2.43 15.58 -2.09
C ALA A 414 2.32 17.00 -1.52
N PRO A 415 2.68 18.03 -2.28
CA PRO A 415 2.52 19.42 -1.85
C PRO A 415 1.03 19.80 -1.76
N ASP A 416 0.67 20.60 -0.76
CA ASP A 416 -0.71 20.96 -0.43
C ASP A 416 -0.96 22.47 -0.64
N PRO A 417 -1.86 22.87 -1.55
CA PRO A 417 -2.13 24.28 -1.86
C PRO A 417 -3.09 24.98 -0.91
N THR A 418 -3.69 24.28 0.04
CA THR A 418 -4.76 24.86 0.88
C THR A 418 -4.28 25.96 1.83
N TYR A 419 -2.99 25.99 2.12
CA TYR A 419 -2.41 27.02 2.99
C TYR A 419 -1.94 28.30 2.24
N ILE A 420 -2.06 28.36 0.92
CA ILE A 420 -1.60 29.50 0.11
C ILE A 420 -2.34 30.78 0.51
N ALA A 421 -3.67 30.72 0.68
CA ALA A 421 -4.47 31.86 1.08
C ALA A 421 -4.05 32.41 2.42
N ILE A 422 -3.87 31.55 3.41
CA ILE A 422 -3.48 31.89 4.79
C ILE A 422 -2.09 32.54 4.81
N ALA A 423 -1.12 31.94 4.13
CA ALA A 423 0.24 32.45 4.07
C ALA A 423 0.31 33.81 3.38
N TYR A 424 -0.45 33.99 2.29
CA TYR A 424 -0.52 35.25 1.57
C TYR A 424 -1.18 36.37 2.42
N ALA A 425 -2.35 36.11 2.98
CA ALA A 425 -3.10 37.06 3.82
C ALA A 425 -2.24 37.52 5.02
N TRP A 426 -1.58 36.59 5.68
CA TRP A 426 -0.65 36.91 6.75
C TRP A 426 0.53 37.75 6.27
N ALA A 427 1.18 37.41 5.16
CA ALA A 427 2.27 38.18 4.58
C ALA A 427 1.84 39.57 4.09
N ALA A 428 0.60 39.69 3.60
CA ALA A 428 -0.01 40.96 3.20
C ALA A 428 -0.39 41.89 4.36
N GLY A 429 -0.33 41.41 5.62
CA GLY A 429 -0.55 42.27 6.79
C GLY A 429 -1.90 42.09 7.47
N GLU A 430 -2.74 41.12 7.03
CA GLU A 430 -4.05 40.85 7.65
C GLU A 430 -3.93 40.42 9.11
N GLY A 431 -4.97 40.68 9.90
CA GLY A 431 -5.01 40.40 11.34
C GLY A 431 -5.03 38.89 11.64
N PHE A 432 -4.55 38.50 12.82
CA PHE A 432 -4.53 37.10 13.25
C PHE A 432 -5.93 36.48 13.32
N ALA A 433 -6.90 37.22 13.89
CA ALA A 433 -8.27 36.73 14.01
C ALA A 433 -8.90 36.48 12.63
N GLU A 434 -8.70 37.41 11.70
CA GLU A 434 -9.23 37.33 10.34
C GLU A 434 -8.69 36.13 9.57
N VAL A 435 -7.38 35.83 9.73
CA VAL A 435 -6.71 34.75 9.01
C VAL A 435 -7.04 33.39 9.63
N VAL A 436 -7.24 33.27 10.94
CA VAL A 436 -7.44 32.01 11.65
C VAL A 436 -8.92 31.62 11.70
N GLU A 437 -9.83 32.58 11.90
CA GLU A 437 -11.27 32.30 11.96
C GLU A 437 -11.83 31.86 10.60
N ALA A 438 -11.29 32.40 9.49
CA ALA A 438 -11.74 32.04 8.15
C ALA A 438 -11.51 30.55 7.78
N GLU A 439 -10.54 29.89 8.42
CA GLU A 439 -10.07 28.55 8.02
C GLU A 439 -10.18 27.52 9.16
N GLU A 440 -10.86 27.83 10.26
CA GLU A 440 -11.02 26.96 11.45
C GLU A 440 -9.69 26.37 11.99
N LEU A 441 -8.60 27.11 11.83
CA LEU A 441 -7.26 26.66 12.20
C LEU A 441 -6.99 26.93 13.68
N SER A 442 -6.36 25.99 14.40
CA SER A 442 -5.92 26.29 15.75
C SER A 442 -4.77 27.32 15.75
N GLY A 443 -4.77 28.27 16.69
CA GLY A 443 -3.70 29.28 16.80
C GLY A 443 -2.32 28.65 16.97
N GLY A 444 -2.21 27.50 17.63
CA GLY A 444 -0.96 26.75 17.77
C GLY A 444 -0.46 26.15 16.46
N ASP A 445 -1.35 25.60 15.66
CA ASP A 445 -1.01 25.06 14.34
C ASP A 445 -0.60 26.18 13.37
N PHE A 446 -1.31 27.30 13.41
CA PHE A 446 -0.93 28.47 12.62
C PHE A 446 0.51 28.92 12.92
N VAL A 447 0.84 29.15 14.19
CA VAL A 447 2.20 29.59 14.59
C VAL A 447 3.25 28.56 14.19
N ARG A 448 2.96 27.26 14.36
CA ARG A 448 3.88 26.20 13.99
C ARG A 448 4.14 26.19 12.48
N ASN A 449 3.08 26.24 11.67
CA ASN A 449 3.21 26.23 10.20
C ASN A 449 3.93 27.49 9.71
N MET A 450 3.64 28.68 10.27
CA MET A 450 4.34 29.90 9.91
C MET A 450 5.83 29.84 10.26
N LYS A 451 6.21 29.29 11.39
CA LYS A 451 7.63 29.09 11.74
C LYS A 451 8.33 28.14 10.79
N GLN A 452 7.71 27.04 10.45
CA GLN A 452 8.26 26.10 9.46
C GLN A 452 8.41 26.77 8.09
N LEU A 453 7.44 27.58 7.69
CA LEU A 453 7.51 28.34 6.43
C LEU A 453 8.63 29.37 6.43
N ILE A 454 8.82 30.10 7.54
CA ILE A 454 9.94 31.04 7.71
C ILE A 454 11.28 30.32 7.58
N ASP A 455 11.42 29.17 8.24
CA ASP A 455 12.65 28.37 8.16
C ASP A 455 12.90 27.88 6.74
N LEU A 456 11.87 27.43 6.02
CA LEU A 456 11.98 27.04 4.62
C LEU A 456 12.37 28.23 3.71
N LEU A 457 11.73 29.39 3.87
CA LEU A 457 12.05 30.60 3.09
C LEU A 457 13.51 31.06 3.29
N ARG A 458 14.04 30.97 4.51
CA ARG A 458 15.43 31.22 4.81
C ARG A 458 16.36 30.21 4.12
N GLN A 459 16.00 28.95 4.06
CA GLN A 459 16.76 27.95 3.31
C GLN A 459 16.71 28.26 1.80
N ILE A 460 15.54 28.59 1.25
CA ILE A 460 15.37 28.98 -0.16
C ILE A 460 16.27 30.20 -0.48
N ALA A 461 16.32 31.18 0.41
CA ALA A 461 17.20 32.35 0.24
C ALA A 461 18.69 31.99 0.18
N ILE A 462 19.13 30.99 0.96
CA ILE A 462 20.51 30.51 0.97
C ILE A 462 20.86 29.72 -0.30
N ILE A 463 19.96 28.89 -0.78
CA ILE A 463 20.24 27.96 -1.87
C ILE A 463 19.88 28.47 -3.25
N SER A 464 19.04 29.51 -3.36
CA SER A 464 18.65 30.10 -4.64
C SER A 464 19.83 30.75 -5.33
N THR A 465 20.06 30.41 -6.60
CA THR A 465 21.06 31.02 -7.47
C THR A 465 20.57 32.34 -8.07
N VAL A 466 19.24 32.57 -8.11
CA VAL A 466 18.62 33.77 -8.68
C VAL A 466 18.51 34.85 -7.60
N PRO A 467 19.19 36.04 -7.79
CA PRO A 467 19.22 37.09 -6.77
C PRO A 467 17.84 37.67 -6.41
N GLU A 468 16.91 37.71 -7.35
CA GLU A 468 15.52 38.16 -7.09
C GLU A 468 14.78 37.21 -6.20
N THR A 469 14.83 35.92 -6.50
CA THR A 469 14.18 34.85 -5.70
C THR A 469 14.76 34.82 -4.28
N ARG A 470 16.07 35.00 -4.13
CA ARG A 470 16.73 35.16 -2.83
C ARG A 470 16.12 36.28 -2.02
N ARG A 471 16.06 37.49 -2.61
CA ARG A 471 15.50 38.70 -1.95
C ARG A 471 14.02 38.51 -1.61
N SER A 472 13.22 37.92 -2.53
CA SER A 472 11.80 37.67 -2.27
C SER A 472 11.59 36.64 -1.14
N ALA A 473 12.44 35.64 -1.04
CA ALA A 473 12.38 34.66 0.04
C ALA A 473 12.79 35.26 1.40
N GLU A 474 13.86 36.04 1.47
CA GLU A 474 14.27 36.77 2.67
C GLU A 474 13.16 37.73 3.14
N ALA A 475 12.68 38.59 2.26
CA ALA A 475 11.61 39.52 2.56
C ALA A 475 10.31 38.80 2.94
N GLY A 476 9.99 37.68 2.30
CA GLY A 476 8.82 36.82 2.66
C GLY A 476 8.95 36.29 4.07
N ALA A 477 10.11 35.78 4.48
CA ALA A 477 10.36 35.34 5.83
C ALA A 477 10.18 36.46 6.87
N ASP A 478 10.62 37.67 6.56
CA ASP A 478 10.49 38.87 7.42
C ASP A 478 9.02 39.30 7.53
N LEU A 479 8.26 39.29 6.42
CA LEU A 479 6.84 39.60 6.42
C LEU A 479 6.02 38.67 7.32
N LEU A 480 6.41 37.39 7.40
CA LEU A 480 5.74 36.39 8.24
C LEU A 480 6.12 36.52 9.73
N MET A 481 7.31 37.10 10.06
CA MET A 481 7.81 37.20 11.43
C MET A 481 7.22 38.40 12.15
N ARG A 482 5.90 38.38 12.40
CA ARG A 482 5.19 39.47 13.08
C ARG A 482 4.15 38.94 14.07
N GLY A 483 3.57 39.82 14.86
CA GLY A 483 2.47 39.52 15.77
C GLY A 483 2.71 38.28 16.65
N VAL A 484 1.76 37.36 16.68
CA VAL A 484 1.83 36.13 17.50
C VAL A 484 2.99 35.22 17.11
N VAL A 485 3.41 35.22 15.84
CA VAL A 485 4.56 34.41 15.37
C VAL A 485 5.86 34.93 15.99
N ALA A 486 6.09 36.24 15.98
CA ALA A 486 7.25 36.88 16.59
C ALA A 486 7.21 36.74 18.13
N ALA A 487 6.07 37.04 18.75
CA ALA A 487 5.89 36.94 20.19
C ALA A 487 6.18 35.53 20.75
N SER A 488 5.76 34.49 20.02
CA SER A 488 6.04 33.10 20.40
C SER A 488 7.50 32.68 20.29
N SER A 489 8.32 33.49 19.57
CA SER A 489 9.78 33.30 19.47
C SER A 489 10.54 34.04 20.57
N ALA A 490 9.93 35.12 21.10
CA ALA A 490 10.50 35.97 22.16
C ALA A 490 10.21 35.47 23.58
N LEU A 491 9.38 34.42 23.74
CA LEU A 491 9.19 33.79 25.04
C LEU A 491 10.53 33.23 25.52
N PRO A 492 11.09 33.69 26.64
CA PRO A 492 12.34 33.18 27.13
C PRO A 492 12.19 31.68 27.35
N THR A 493 13.08 30.91 26.79
CA THR A 493 13.33 29.57 27.30
C THR A 493 13.64 29.79 28.79
N VAL A 494 12.67 29.45 29.64
CA VAL A 494 12.93 29.39 31.08
C VAL A 494 14.10 28.43 31.21
N GLY A 495 15.26 28.97 31.50
CA GLY A 495 16.51 28.23 31.65
C GLY A 495 16.34 27.15 32.73
N PRO A 496 17.30 26.21 32.79
CA PRO A 496 17.21 24.98 33.53
C PRO A 496 16.87 25.19 35.02
#